data_2ba965437bf132daec13c39d90714a66
#
_entry.id   2ba965437bf132daec13c39d90714a66
#
_cell.length_a   1.000
_cell.length_b   1.000
_cell.length_c   1.000
_cell.angle_alpha   90.00
_cell.angle_beta   90.00
_cell.angle_gamma   90.00
#
_symmetry.space_group_name_H-M   'P 1'
#
loop_
_entity.id
_entity.type
_entity.pdbx_description
1 polymer ?
#
loop_
_entity_poly.entity_id
_entity_poly.type
_entity_poly.pdbx_seq_one_letter_code
_entity_poly.pdbx_strand_id
1 'polypeptide(L)'
;MNTVIARCIRLIPSLGPCWYAIPLRLIVGYGFIAHGYAKLARGPESFTNILSALGVFDPLLSAWATILIEIFGGLAVVIGFFIPLASVPMIVVLLVAIFTVHLPNGFSSIKLLSVTAGGAHFGQPGYETDLLYLAALIALVLGGSGPLALDRYLLRSRTGVLSATPASVSPPASHTPLRSAEAPR
;
A
#
# COMPACT_ATOMS: atom_id res chain seq x y z
N MET A 1 26.11 -20.00 -21.80
CA MET A 1 25.36 -18.77 -21.41
C MET A 1 24.31 -19.01 -20.34
N ASN A 2 23.81 -20.24 -20.15
CA ASN A 2 22.72 -20.52 -19.20
C ASN A 2 23.11 -20.71 -17.70
N THR A 3 24.37 -21.06 -17.43
CA THR A 3 24.83 -21.37 -16.04
C THR A 3 25.08 -20.14 -15.18
N VAL A 4 25.52 -19.04 -15.76
CA VAL A 4 25.76 -17.78 -15.02
C VAL A 4 24.43 -17.13 -14.65
N ILE A 5 23.46 -17.10 -15.57
CA ILE A 5 22.12 -16.55 -15.34
C ILE A 5 21.40 -17.36 -14.26
N ALA A 6 21.46 -18.69 -14.31
CA ALA A 6 20.88 -19.56 -13.29
C ALA A 6 21.53 -19.39 -11.91
N ARG A 7 22.82 -19.05 -11.87
CA ARG A 7 23.54 -18.78 -10.62
C ARG A 7 23.20 -17.41 -10.04
N CYS A 8 23.03 -16.38 -10.89
CA CYS A 8 22.56 -15.05 -10.46
C CYS A 8 21.14 -15.10 -9.92
N ILE A 9 20.24 -15.87 -10.54
CA ILE A 9 18.85 -16.05 -10.06
C ILE A 9 18.81 -16.77 -8.72
N ARG A 10 19.72 -17.70 -8.43
CA ARG A 10 19.81 -18.38 -7.12
C ARG A 10 20.43 -17.53 -6.01
N LEU A 11 21.16 -16.46 -6.36
CA LEU A 11 21.73 -15.51 -5.40
C LEU A 11 20.72 -14.46 -4.92
N ILE A 12 19.57 -14.31 -5.60
CA ILE A 12 18.46 -13.55 -5.07
C ILE A 12 17.81 -14.47 -4.01
N PRO A 13 17.93 -14.16 -2.70
CA PRO A 13 17.18 -14.92 -1.71
C PRO A 13 15.75 -14.96 -2.19
N SER A 14 15.11 -16.11 -2.14
CA SER A 14 13.67 -16.24 -2.38
C SER A 14 12.96 -15.44 -1.27
N LEU A 15 12.97 -14.12 -1.42
CA LEU A 15 12.11 -13.25 -0.65
C LEU A 15 10.72 -13.81 -0.94
N GLY A 16 10.09 -14.39 0.09
CA GLY A 16 8.79 -15.04 -0.08
C GLY A 16 7.82 -14.12 -0.82
N PRO A 17 6.77 -14.65 -1.44
CA PRO A 17 5.85 -13.86 -2.21
C PRO A 17 5.37 -12.67 -1.39
N CYS A 18 5.42 -11.46 -1.94
CA CYS A 18 4.95 -10.19 -1.38
C CYS A 18 5.97 -9.29 -0.65
N TRP A 19 7.27 -9.61 -0.60
CA TRP A 19 8.26 -8.67 -0.03
C TRP A 19 8.40 -7.38 -0.85
N TYR A 20 8.09 -7.41 -2.14
CA TYR A 20 8.04 -6.23 -3.02
C TYR A 20 7.06 -5.15 -2.53
N ALA A 21 6.06 -5.54 -1.73
CA ALA A 21 5.09 -4.59 -1.19
C ALA A 21 5.71 -3.60 -0.20
N ILE A 22 6.80 -3.96 0.50
CA ILE A 22 7.43 -3.07 1.48
C ILE A 22 8.00 -1.81 0.81
N PRO A 23 8.92 -1.90 -0.19
CA PRO A 23 9.44 -0.70 -0.85
C PRO A 23 8.35 0.10 -1.56
N LEU A 24 7.34 -0.55 -2.16
CA LEU A 24 6.21 0.16 -2.75
C LEU A 24 5.39 0.93 -1.71
N ARG A 25 5.10 0.32 -0.58
CA ARG A 25 4.38 0.99 0.52
C ARG A 25 5.14 2.19 1.06
N LEU A 26 6.46 2.04 1.24
CA LEU A 26 7.30 3.11 1.78
C LEU A 26 7.37 4.29 0.81
N ILE A 27 7.64 4.06 -0.48
CA ILE A 27 7.78 5.17 -1.45
C ILE A 27 6.44 5.85 -1.73
N VAL A 28 5.38 5.07 -1.95
CA VAL A 28 4.05 5.62 -2.23
C VAL A 28 3.50 6.34 -1.00
N GLY A 29 3.50 5.68 0.17
CA GLY A 29 2.96 6.25 1.38
C GLY A 29 3.72 7.50 1.84
N TYR A 30 5.06 7.46 1.81
CA TYR A 30 5.86 8.65 2.11
C TYR A 30 5.61 9.80 1.13
N GLY A 31 5.53 9.52 -0.17
CA GLY A 31 5.25 10.53 -1.19
C GLY A 31 3.91 11.23 -0.95
N PHE A 32 2.85 10.46 -0.68
CA PHE A 32 1.54 11.04 -0.35
C PHE A 32 1.60 11.88 0.93
N ILE A 33 2.22 11.40 2.01
CA ILE A 33 2.40 12.17 3.25
C ILE A 33 3.14 13.48 2.97
N ALA A 34 4.23 13.43 2.20
CA ALA A 34 5.03 14.60 1.86
C ALA A 34 4.23 15.63 1.06
N HIS A 35 3.40 15.19 0.10
CA HIS A 35 2.54 16.07 -0.69
C HIS A 35 1.42 16.69 0.17
N GLY A 36 0.77 15.91 1.03
CA GLY A 36 -0.25 16.42 1.95
C GLY A 36 0.33 17.40 2.97
N TYR A 37 1.49 17.07 3.55
CA TYR A 37 2.20 17.95 4.46
C TYR A 37 2.64 19.27 3.80
N ALA A 38 3.14 19.22 2.56
CA ALA A 38 3.53 20.43 1.82
C ALA A 38 2.35 21.38 1.59
N LYS A 39 1.15 20.84 1.30
CA LYS A 39 -0.08 21.65 1.19
C LYS A 39 -0.48 22.25 2.54
N LEU A 40 -0.42 21.46 3.60
CA LEU A 40 -0.74 21.91 4.95
C LEU A 40 0.23 23.01 5.42
N ALA A 41 1.54 22.83 5.20
CA ALA A 41 2.57 23.77 5.61
C ALA A 41 2.53 25.11 4.84
N ARG A 42 2.09 25.10 3.58
CA ARG A 42 1.88 26.33 2.78
C ARG A 42 0.60 27.07 3.12
N GLY A 43 -0.25 26.48 3.93
CA GLY A 43 -1.60 26.94 4.26
C GLY A 43 -2.66 26.37 3.32
N PRO A 44 -3.72 25.76 3.88
CA PRO A 44 -4.83 25.18 3.09
C PRO A 44 -5.50 26.20 2.17
N GLU A 45 -5.53 27.48 2.55
CA GLU A 45 -6.10 28.56 1.75
C GLU A 45 -5.35 28.73 0.42
N SER A 46 -4.03 28.60 0.42
CA SER A 46 -3.22 28.67 -0.80
C SER A 46 -3.62 27.58 -1.81
N PHE A 47 -3.87 26.37 -1.32
CA PHE A 47 -4.30 25.26 -2.16
C PHE A 47 -5.78 25.42 -2.59
N THR A 48 -6.64 25.93 -1.71
CA THR A 48 -8.04 26.30 -2.02
C THR A 48 -8.10 27.29 -3.19
N ASN A 49 -7.25 28.31 -3.19
CA ASN A 49 -7.20 29.28 -4.27
C ASN A 49 -6.80 28.65 -5.62
N ILE A 50 -5.87 27.69 -5.62
CA ILE A 50 -5.51 26.92 -6.80
C ILE A 50 -6.70 26.11 -7.32
N LEU A 51 -7.40 25.39 -6.44
CA LEU A 51 -8.58 24.60 -6.82
C LEU A 51 -9.73 25.46 -7.33
N SER A 52 -9.92 26.64 -6.74
CA SER A 52 -10.89 27.64 -7.22
C SER A 52 -10.56 28.13 -8.63
N ALA A 53 -9.29 28.43 -8.90
CA ALA A 53 -8.84 28.84 -10.23
C ALA A 53 -8.99 27.74 -11.29
N LEU A 54 -8.93 26.47 -10.88
CA LEU A 54 -9.16 25.29 -11.72
C LEU A 54 -10.65 24.93 -11.90
N GLY A 55 -11.56 25.69 -11.26
CA GLY A 55 -13.01 25.43 -11.33
C GLY A 55 -13.48 24.17 -10.60
N VAL A 56 -12.73 23.71 -9.63
CA VAL A 56 -13.11 22.54 -8.82
C VAL A 56 -14.32 22.86 -7.96
N PHE A 57 -15.30 21.95 -7.91
CA PHE A 57 -16.49 22.11 -7.06
C PHE A 57 -16.08 22.12 -5.57
N ASP A 58 -16.64 23.07 -4.81
CA ASP A 58 -16.32 23.33 -3.40
C ASP A 58 -14.79 23.27 -3.12
N PRO A 59 -14.04 24.30 -3.50
CA PRO A 59 -12.58 24.28 -3.41
C PRO A 59 -12.05 24.11 -2.00
N LEU A 60 -12.75 24.63 -0.98
CA LEU A 60 -12.34 24.52 0.43
C LEU A 60 -12.45 23.09 0.93
N LEU A 61 -13.62 22.47 0.70
CA LEU A 61 -13.84 21.08 1.08
C LEU A 61 -12.89 20.14 0.31
N SER A 62 -12.71 20.37 -0.99
CA SER A 62 -11.80 19.58 -1.83
C SER A 62 -10.35 19.72 -1.39
N ALA A 63 -9.91 20.92 -0.95
CA ALA A 63 -8.57 21.14 -0.43
C ALA A 63 -8.32 20.32 0.85
N TRP A 64 -9.20 20.43 1.83
CA TRP A 64 -9.08 19.68 3.06
C TRP A 64 -9.21 18.17 2.84
N ALA A 65 -10.17 17.73 2.03
CA ALA A 65 -10.31 16.32 1.69
C ALA A 65 -9.02 15.76 1.06
N THR A 66 -8.43 16.48 0.11
CA THR A 66 -7.16 16.08 -0.53
C THR A 66 -6.04 15.97 0.51
N ILE A 67 -5.84 16.99 1.36
CA ILE A 67 -4.80 17.00 2.38
C ILE A 67 -4.96 15.80 3.33
N LEU A 68 -6.18 15.54 3.80
CA LEU A 68 -6.46 14.44 4.72
C LEU A 68 -6.27 13.08 4.05
N ILE A 69 -6.74 12.91 2.80
CA ILE A 69 -6.55 11.67 2.02
C ILE A 69 -5.04 11.42 1.82
N GLU A 70 -4.26 12.43 1.47
CA GLU A 70 -2.83 12.29 1.25
C GLU A 70 -2.09 11.92 2.53
N ILE A 71 -2.37 12.56 3.65
CA ILE A 71 -1.68 12.28 4.92
C ILE A 71 -2.12 10.94 5.50
N PHE A 72 -3.43 10.72 5.70
CA PHE A 72 -3.92 9.49 6.35
C PHE A 72 -3.91 8.28 5.42
N GLY A 73 -4.20 8.47 4.12
CA GLY A 73 -4.05 7.42 3.12
C GLY A 73 -2.60 6.99 2.97
N GLY A 74 -1.68 7.95 2.88
CA GLY A 74 -0.24 7.68 2.85
C GLY A 74 0.23 6.91 4.10
N LEU A 75 -0.21 7.33 5.29
CA LEU A 75 0.10 6.64 6.55
C LEU A 75 -0.47 5.21 6.55
N ALA A 76 -1.72 5.03 6.13
CA ALA A 76 -2.35 3.71 6.03
C ALA A 76 -1.57 2.78 5.10
N VAL A 77 -1.09 3.29 3.95
CA VAL A 77 -0.25 2.53 3.02
C VAL A 77 1.10 2.17 3.65
N VAL A 78 1.79 3.10 4.34
CA VAL A 78 3.08 2.81 5.01
C VAL A 78 2.94 1.69 6.01
N ILE A 79 1.94 1.75 6.90
CA ILE A 79 1.74 0.74 7.95
C ILE A 79 1.09 -0.55 7.42
N GLY A 80 0.55 -0.55 6.21
CA GLY A 80 -0.15 -1.69 5.60
C GLY A 80 -1.51 -1.96 6.23
N PHE A 81 -2.29 -0.90 6.41
CA PHE A 81 -3.61 -0.94 7.02
C PHE A 81 -4.69 -0.60 5.99
N PHE A 82 -5.63 -1.52 5.75
CA PHE A 82 -6.74 -1.36 4.80
C PHE A 82 -6.32 -0.78 3.44
N ILE A 83 -5.19 -1.26 2.88
CA ILE A 83 -4.62 -0.75 1.62
C ILE A 83 -5.66 -0.63 0.51
N PRO A 84 -6.51 -1.64 0.21
CA PRO A 84 -7.50 -1.50 -0.86
C PRO A 84 -8.48 -0.34 -0.64
N LEU A 85 -8.91 -0.13 0.61
CA LEU A 85 -9.85 0.95 0.96
C LEU A 85 -9.16 2.32 0.89
N ALA A 86 -7.93 2.44 1.43
CA ALA A 86 -7.15 3.67 1.38
C ALA A 86 -6.77 4.06 -0.05
N SER A 87 -6.51 3.08 -0.91
CA SER A 87 -6.10 3.34 -2.30
C SER A 87 -7.19 3.98 -3.15
N VAL A 88 -8.47 3.71 -2.90
CA VAL A 88 -9.57 4.27 -3.70
C VAL A 88 -9.54 5.80 -3.71
N PRO A 89 -9.63 6.51 -2.57
CA PRO A 89 -9.59 7.96 -2.57
C PRO A 89 -8.22 8.51 -3.04
N MET A 90 -7.11 7.81 -2.78
CA MET A 90 -5.79 8.21 -3.27
C MET A 90 -5.70 8.16 -4.80
N ILE A 91 -6.27 7.13 -5.43
CA ILE A 91 -6.37 7.03 -6.89
C ILE A 91 -7.21 8.18 -7.46
N VAL A 92 -8.32 8.53 -6.81
CA VAL A 92 -9.15 9.67 -7.23
C VAL A 92 -8.35 10.97 -7.18
N VAL A 93 -7.59 11.22 -6.11
CA VAL A 93 -6.72 12.41 -5.99
C VAL A 93 -5.69 12.45 -7.13
N LEU A 94 -5.04 11.33 -7.44
CA LEU A 94 -4.07 11.26 -8.55
C LEU A 94 -4.73 11.53 -9.91
N LEU A 95 -5.90 10.94 -10.17
CA LEU A 95 -6.61 11.18 -11.43
C LEU A 95 -7.02 12.64 -11.57
N VAL A 96 -7.54 13.25 -10.50
CA VAL A 96 -7.84 14.69 -10.52
C VAL A 96 -6.59 15.50 -10.80
N ALA A 97 -5.47 15.22 -10.13
CA ALA A 97 -4.20 15.93 -10.36
C ALA A 97 -3.70 15.76 -11.80
N ILE A 98 -3.78 14.54 -12.37
CA ILE A 98 -3.42 14.30 -13.77
C ILE A 98 -4.24 15.20 -14.70
N PHE A 99 -5.56 15.14 -14.62
CA PHE A 99 -6.42 15.82 -15.58
C PHE A 99 -6.49 17.35 -15.41
N THR A 100 -6.34 17.85 -14.17
CA THR A 100 -6.48 19.29 -13.90
C THR A 100 -5.15 20.05 -13.91
N VAL A 101 -4.04 19.39 -13.51
CA VAL A 101 -2.76 20.07 -13.28
C VAL A 101 -1.67 19.59 -14.23
N HIS A 102 -1.47 18.26 -14.34
CA HIS A 102 -0.26 17.70 -14.94
C HIS A 102 -0.40 17.42 -16.44
N LEU A 103 -1.61 17.13 -16.94
CA LEU A 103 -1.85 16.77 -18.35
C LEU A 103 -1.38 17.86 -19.33
N PRO A 104 -1.64 19.18 -19.08
CA PRO A 104 -1.13 20.24 -19.96
C PRO A 104 0.39 20.30 -20.03
N ASN A 105 1.07 19.79 -19.02
CA ASN A 105 2.53 19.75 -18.96
C ASN A 105 3.12 18.56 -19.73
N GLY A 106 2.32 17.62 -20.26
CA GLY A 106 2.76 16.42 -20.98
C GLY A 106 3.29 15.33 -20.06
N PHE A 107 3.94 14.32 -20.63
CA PHE A 107 4.30 13.09 -19.91
C PHE A 107 5.41 13.32 -18.88
N SER A 108 6.56 13.85 -19.30
CA SER A 108 7.80 13.83 -18.50
C SER A 108 7.69 14.67 -17.22
N SER A 109 8.04 14.06 -16.09
CA SER A 109 8.13 14.73 -14.78
C SER A 109 9.39 15.58 -14.64
N ILE A 110 10.43 15.35 -15.46
CA ILE A 110 11.68 16.10 -15.45
C ILE A 110 11.81 16.84 -16.78
N LYS A 111 11.67 18.17 -16.74
CA LYS A 111 11.74 19.05 -17.90
C LYS A 111 12.84 20.08 -17.71
N LEU A 112 14.02 19.81 -18.24
CA LEU A 112 15.10 20.79 -18.27
C LEU A 112 14.75 21.89 -19.27
N LEU A 113 14.58 23.12 -18.79
CA LEU A 113 14.30 24.29 -19.62
C LEU A 113 15.58 25.03 -20.04
N SER A 114 16.51 25.26 -19.10
CA SER A 114 17.76 25.90 -19.35
C SER A 114 18.82 25.54 -18.33
N VAL A 115 20.08 25.70 -18.71
CA VAL A 115 21.23 25.58 -17.81
C VAL A 115 21.95 26.95 -17.82
N THR A 116 22.09 27.53 -16.64
CA THR A 116 22.79 28.81 -16.43
C THR A 116 23.98 28.63 -15.50
N ALA A 117 24.78 29.65 -15.30
CA ALA A 117 25.86 29.64 -14.31
C ALA A 117 25.36 29.39 -12.88
N GLY A 118 24.07 29.70 -12.60
CA GLY A 118 23.41 29.41 -11.30
C GLY A 118 22.82 28.00 -11.19
N GLY A 119 22.92 27.15 -12.23
CA GLY A 119 22.42 25.79 -12.23
C GLY A 119 21.37 25.49 -13.29
N ALA A 120 20.77 24.32 -13.18
CA ALA A 120 19.71 23.85 -14.08
C ALA A 120 18.33 24.35 -13.62
N HIS A 121 17.55 24.88 -14.55
CA HIS A 121 16.17 25.32 -14.35
C HIS A 121 15.21 24.32 -14.96
N PHE A 122 14.24 23.84 -14.17
CA PHE A 122 13.24 22.86 -14.57
C PHE A 122 11.86 23.47 -14.70
N GLY A 123 11.08 22.96 -15.64
CA GLY A 123 9.68 23.33 -15.84
C GLY A 123 8.73 22.58 -14.91
N GLN A 124 7.44 22.87 -15.08
CA GLN A 124 6.38 22.17 -14.35
C GLN A 124 6.39 20.67 -14.69
N PRO A 125 6.27 19.80 -13.69
CA PRO A 125 6.26 18.35 -13.91
C PRO A 125 5.03 17.90 -14.70
N GLY A 126 5.21 16.90 -15.58
CA GLY A 126 4.12 16.18 -16.22
C GLY A 126 3.58 15.03 -15.35
N TYR A 127 2.70 14.22 -15.96
CA TYR A 127 1.93 13.18 -15.23
C TYR A 127 2.65 11.84 -15.06
N GLU A 128 3.90 11.69 -15.45
CA GLU A 128 4.69 10.45 -15.33
C GLU A 128 4.72 9.91 -13.90
N THR A 129 5.00 10.78 -12.92
CA THR A 129 5.06 10.39 -11.51
C THR A 129 3.71 9.94 -10.98
N ASP A 130 2.63 10.58 -11.40
CA ASP A 130 1.26 10.18 -11.01
C ASP A 130 0.93 8.78 -11.52
N LEU A 131 1.31 8.46 -12.78
CA LEU A 131 1.13 7.11 -13.33
C LEU A 131 1.94 6.07 -12.58
N LEU A 132 3.17 6.38 -12.15
CA LEU A 132 3.97 5.48 -11.32
C LEU A 132 3.30 5.22 -9.97
N TYR A 133 2.75 6.25 -9.32
CA TYR A 133 1.99 6.08 -8.09
C TYR A 133 0.72 5.26 -8.31
N LEU A 134 -0.03 5.50 -9.39
CA LEU A 134 -1.21 4.70 -9.76
C LEU A 134 -0.84 3.22 -9.94
N ALA A 135 0.19 2.94 -10.74
CA ALA A 135 0.67 1.57 -10.97
C ALA A 135 1.09 0.88 -9.66
N ALA A 136 1.79 1.59 -8.79
CA ALA A 136 2.22 1.08 -7.50
C ALA A 136 1.04 0.81 -6.55
N LEU A 137 0.03 1.69 -6.48
CA LEU A 137 -1.20 1.47 -5.70
C LEU A 137 -1.97 0.27 -6.23
N ILE A 138 -2.14 0.14 -7.55
CA ILE A 138 -2.78 -1.03 -8.18
C ILE A 138 -2.02 -2.31 -7.84
N ALA A 139 -0.68 -2.30 -7.94
CA ALA A 139 0.14 -3.45 -7.59
C ALA A 139 -0.01 -3.86 -6.11
N LEU A 140 -0.13 -2.89 -5.19
CA LEU A 140 -0.37 -3.13 -3.78
C LEU A 140 -1.78 -3.70 -3.51
N VAL A 141 -2.79 -3.22 -4.24
CA VAL A 141 -4.17 -3.73 -4.13
C VAL A 141 -4.27 -5.17 -4.65
N LEU A 142 -3.68 -5.46 -5.80
CA LEU A 142 -3.74 -6.78 -6.44
C LEU A 142 -2.81 -7.80 -5.76
N GLY A 143 -1.63 -7.38 -5.35
CA GLY A 143 -0.60 -8.25 -4.77
C GLY A 143 -0.67 -8.39 -3.25
N GLY A 144 -1.51 -7.57 -2.58
CA GLY A 144 -1.68 -7.58 -1.13
C GLY A 144 -0.66 -6.74 -0.36
N SER A 145 -0.96 -6.53 0.91
CA SER A 145 -0.21 -5.64 1.82
C SER A 145 1.22 -6.12 2.14
N GLY A 146 1.57 -7.37 1.84
CA GLY A 146 2.89 -7.95 2.08
C GLY A 146 3.18 -8.30 3.55
N PRO A 147 4.42 -8.73 3.87
CA PRO A 147 4.86 -8.96 5.23
C PRO A 147 4.91 -7.63 6.00
N LEU A 148 4.87 -7.70 7.33
CA LEU A 148 4.88 -6.53 8.22
C LEU A 148 3.70 -5.56 7.99
N ALA A 149 2.59 -6.03 7.39
CA ALA A 149 1.36 -5.26 7.30
C ALA A 149 0.54 -5.40 8.59
N LEU A 150 -0.03 -4.30 9.06
CA LEU A 150 -0.86 -4.29 10.26
C LEU A 150 -2.09 -5.20 10.09
N ASP A 151 -2.70 -5.22 8.91
CA ASP A 151 -3.82 -6.12 8.59
C ASP A 151 -3.49 -7.59 8.85
N ARG A 152 -2.27 -8.01 8.47
CA ARG A 152 -1.82 -9.39 8.64
C ARG A 152 -1.64 -9.75 10.11
N TYR A 153 -1.17 -8.82 10.90
CA TYR A 153 -1.03 -8.98 12.35
C TYR A 153 -2.40 -9.10 13.02
N LEU A 154 -3.35 -8.22 12.67
CA LEU A 154 -4.70 -8.23 13.22
C LEU A 154 -5.49 -9.51 12.87
N LEU A 155 -5.34 -10.01 11.63
CA LEU A 155 -5.97 -11.26 11.19
C LEU A 155 -5.40 -12.47 11.92
N ARG A 156 -4.08 -12.55 12.14
CA ARG A 156 -3.44 -13.65 12.89
C ARG A 156 -3.90 -13.70 14.34
N SER A 157 -4.07 -12.56 14.98
CA SER A 157 -4.56 -12.48 16.36
C SER A 157 -5.99 -13.04 16.50
N ARG A 158 -6.84 -12.88 15.49
CA ARG A 158 -8.23 -13.39 15.50
C ARG A 158 -8.29 -14.91 15.27
N THR A 159 -7.46 -15.46 14.41
CA THR A 159 -7.44 -16.91 14.15
C THR A 159 -6.83 -17.71 15.30
N GLY A 160 -5.87 -17.15 16.04
CA GLY A 160 -5.30 -17.79 17.24
C GLY A 160 -6.30 -17.94 18.39
N VAL A 161 -7.29 -17.06 18.49
CA VAL A 161 -8.36 -17.15 19.51
C VAL A 161 -9.41 -18.23 19.16
N LEU A 162 -9.64 -18.47 17.86
CA LEU A 162 -10.65 -19.46 17.41
C LEU A 162 -10.14 -20.90 17.41
N SER A 163 -8.81 -21.11 17.42
CA SER A 163 -8.22 -22.45 17.47
C SER A 163 -8.05 -23.02 18.90
N ALA A 164 -8.39 -22.27 19.94
CA ALA A 164 -8.47 -22.76 21.32
C ALA A 164 -9.83 -23.42 21.61
N THR A 165 -10.26 -24.36 20.76
CA THR A 165 -11.36 -25.25 21.10
C THR A 165 -10.83 -26.21 22.18
N PRO A 166 -11.51 -26.37 23.35
CA PRO A 166 -11.06 -27.28 24.38
C PRO A 166 -11.00 -28.71 23.83
N ALA A 167 -9.88 -29.38 24.13
CA ALA A 167 -9.66 -30.77 23.76
C ALA A 167 -10.90 -31.60 24.08
N SER A 168 -11.40 -32.31 23.07
CA SER A 168 -12.48 -33.25 23.21
C SER A 168 -12.14 -34.24 24.33
N VAL A 169 -12.97 -34.26 25.36
CA VAL A 169 -12.93 -35.25 26.42
C VAL A 169 -13.00 -36.63 25.76
N SER A 170 -11.93 -37.39 25.86
CA SER A 170 -11.91 -38.80 25.41
C SER A 170 -12.97 -39.60 26.16
N PRO A 171 -13.82 -40.38 25.50
CA PRO A 171 -14.76 -41.22 26.18
C PRO A 171 -14.03 -42.26 27.06
N PRO A 172 -14.57 -42.62 28.23
CA PRO A 172 -13.93 -43.60 29.12
C PRO A 172 -13.83 -44.95 28.44
N ALA A 173 -12.67 -45.58 28.61
CA ALA A 173 -12.39 -46.94 28.07
C ALA A 173 -13.45 -47.91 28.52
N SER A 174 -14.12 -48.56 27.59
CA SER A 174 -15.05 -49.64 27.82
C SER A 174 -14.32 -50.83 28.45
N HIS A 175 -14.70 -51.21 29.65
CA HIS A 175 -14.22 -52.42 30.32
C HIS A 175 -14.62 -53.63 29.50
N THR A 176 -13.64 -54.37 28.97
CA THR A 176 -13.82 -55.67 28.37
C THR A 176 -14.10 -56.70 29.48
N PRO A 177 -15.19 -57.47 29.47
CA PRO A 177 -15.41 -58.48 30.45
C PRO A 177 -14.46 -59.67 30.22
N LEU A 178 -13.85 -60.17 31.33
CA LEU A 178 -12.99 -61.36 31.41
C LEU A 178 -13.77 -62.61 30.96
N ARG A 179 -13.29 -63.22 29.90
CA ARG A 179 -13.78 -64.53 29.41
C ARG A 179 -13.28 -65.61 30.36
N SER A 180 -14.20 -66.28 31.05
CA SER A 180 -13.96 -67.43 31.88
C SER A 180 -13.30 -68.58 31.08
N ALA A 181 -12.16 -69.05 31.58
CA ALA A 181 -11.52 -70.29 31.07
C ALA A 181 -12.32 -71.50 31.45
N GLU A 182 -12.80 -72.21 30.46
CA GLU A 182 -13.37 -73.58 30.66
C GLU A 182 -12.25 -74.60 30.42
N ALA A 183 -12.05 -75.48 31.39
CA ALA A 183 -11.03 -76.52 31.41
C ALA A 183 -11.46 -77.77 30.60
N PRO A 184 -10.52 -78.54 30.01
CA PRO A 184 -10.83 -79.73 29.21
C PRO A 184 -11.05 -80.99 30.09
N ARG A 185 -11.93 -81.85 29.60
CA ARG A 185 -11.93 -83.28 29.91
C ARG A 185 -11.42 -84.02 28.68
#